data_9d2a045887becb170344a2404267ea82
#
_entry.id   9d2a045887becb170344a2404267ea82
#
_cell.length_a   1.000
_cell.length_b   1.000
_cell.length_c   1.000
_cell.angle_alpha   90.00
_cell.angle_beta   90.00
_cell.angle_gamma   90.00
#
_symmetry.space_group_name_H-M   'P 1'
#
loop_
_entity.id
_entity.type
_entity.pdbx_description
1 polymer ?
#
loop_
_entity_poly.entity_id
_entity_poly.type
_entity_poly.pdbx_seq_one_letter_code
_entity_poly.pdbx_strand_id
1 'polypeptide(L)'
;MKPNFTLSLSFDGIRLLHRTAGGWRLVGEVALDSTDLPSELAVLRKTATALDSGGLRSLLLIPDAQIKYLTIDTPGADRAARRAAAAAALEGATPYAVADLVFDVSADGTQTHVAAVARETLEEAEAFAVEHRFHPVSFAAAPAAHPFDGAPHFGATKAASELLEPGESVEPEAAAIVITGVMSAPEGPIADPNATIAGPDVPPT
;
A
#
# COMPACT_ATOMS: atom_id res chain seq x y z
N MET A 1 3.00 13.73 -6.25
CA MET A 1 2.31 13.55 -4.92
C MET A 1 2.78 12.27 -4.25
N LYS A 2 2.70 12.20 -2.91
CA LYS A 2 2.90 10.95 -2.15
C LYS A 2 1.56 10.44 -1.66
N PRO A 3 1.25 9.14 -1.84
CA PRO A 3 0.05 8.54 -1.26
C PRO A 3 0.04 8.70 0.26
N ASN A 4 -1.10 9.06 0.84
CA ASN A 4 -1.24 9.22 2.28
C ASN A 4 -1.62 7.91 3.00
N PHE A 5 -2.07 6.91 2.25
CA PHE A 5 -2.37 5.58 2.76
C PHE A 5 -1.64 4.49 1.97
N THR A 6 -1.48 3.33 2.59
CA THR A 6 -1.03 2.09 1.94
C THR A 6 -2.07 1.01 2.21
N LEU A 7 -2.56 0.37 1.15
CA LEU A 7 -3.40 -0.81 1.23
C LEU A 7 -2.53 -2.04 0.99
N SER A 8 -2.28 -2.79 2.03
CA SER A 8 -1.53 -4.04 1.96
C SER A 8 -2.50 -5.18 1.71
N LEU A 9 -2.30 -5.87 0.59
CA LEU A 9 -3.06 -7.05 0.21
C LEU A 9 -2.19 -8.27 0.50
N SER A 10 -2.63 -9.17 1.36
CA SER A 10 -1.91 -10.40 1.69
C SER A 10 -2.88 -11.56 1.87
N PHE A 11 -2.37 -12.78 1.88
CA PHE A 11 -3.19 -13.96 2.16
C PHE A 11 -3.69 -14.02 3.62
N ASP A 12 -3.04 -13.28 4.53
CA ASP A 12 -3.42 -13.20 5.94
C ASP A 12 -4.55 -12.18 6.19
N GLY A 13 -4.75 -11.25 5.23
CA GLY A 13 -5.75 -10.20 5.35
C GLY A 13 -5.38 -8.92 4.60
N ILE A 14 -6.26 -7.96 4.72
CA ILE A 14 -6.16 -6.63 4.11
C ILE A 14 -5.86 -5.64 5.23
N ARG A 15 -4.74 -4.92 5.12
CA ARG A 15 -4.33 -3.90 6.10
C ARG A 15 -4.33 -2.53 5.46
N LEU A 16 -4.86 -1.56 6.16
CA LEU A 16 -4.74 -0.16 5.77
C LEU A 16 -3.77 0.55 6.71
N LEU A 17 -2.77 1.17 6.12
CA LEU A 17 -1.76 1.95 6.83
C LEU A 17 -1.93 3.43 6.50
N HIS A 18 -1.69 4.31 7.47
CA HIS A 18 -1.66 5.74 7.29
C HIS A 18 -0.22 6.26 7.41
N ARG A 19 0.16 7.17 6.52
CA ARG A 19 1.47 7.83 6.53
C ARG A 19 1.51 8.85 7.66
N THR A 20 2.54 8.79 8.47
CA THR A 20 2.82 9.78 9.53
C THR A 20 4.26 10.27 9.42
N ALA A 21 4.63 11.29 10.17
CA ALA A 21 6.00 11.78 10.21
C ALA A 21 7.01 10.72 10.69
N GLY A 22 6.56 9.74 11.48
CA GLY A 22 7.40 8.65 12.01
C GLY A 22 7.33 7.34 11.22
N GLY A 23 6.73 7.33 10.03
CA GLY A 23 6.55 6.14 9.21
C GLY A 23 5.08 5.74 9.02
N TRP A 24 4.82 4.48 8.82
CA TRP A 24 3.48 3.96 8.56
C TRP A 24 2.83 3.40 9.82
N ARG A 25 1.58 3.78 10.10
CA ARG A 25 0.81 3.26 11.24
C ARG A 25 -0.41 2.50 10.76
N LEU A 26 -0.66 1.35 11.39
CA LEU A 26 -1.82 0.52 11.08
C LEU A 26 -3.10 1.25 11.50
N VAL A 27 -4.01 1.47 10.54
CA VAL A 27 -5.36 2.00 10.77
C VAL A 27 -6.29 0.87 11.19
N GLY A 28 -6.20 -0.26 10.50
CA GLY A 28 -6.98 -1.46 10.79
C GLY A 28 -6.66 -2.59 9.82
N GLU A 29 -7.21 -3.74 10.13
CA GLU A 29 -7.05 -4.98 9.38
C GLU A 29 -8.41 -5.66 9.21
N VAL A 30 -8.60 -6.30 8.06
CA VAL A 30 -9.80 -7.09 7.72
C VAL A 30 -9.34 -8.45 7.24
N ALA A 31 -9.89 -9.51 7.84
CA ALA A 31 -9.61 -10.88 7.44
C ALA A 31 -10.29 -11.20 6.09
N LEU A 32 -9.60 -11.97 5.22
CA LEU A 32 -10.16 -12.36 3.91
C LEU A 32 -11.35 -13.31 4.01
N ASP A 33 -11.43 -14.08 5.09
CA ASP A 33 -12.53 -15.03 5.37
C ASP A 33 -13.69 -14.38 6.15
N SER A 34 -13.69 -13.05 6.29
CA SER A 34 -14.80 -12.33 6.91
C SER A 34 -16.10 -12.61 6.15
N THR A 35 -17.15 -12.87 6.92
CA THR A 35 -18.50 -13.12 6.37
C THR A 35 -19.16 -11.89 5.76
N ASP A 36 -18.65 -10.70 6.07
CA ASP A 36 -19.11 -9.41 5.54
C ASP A 36 -17.94 -8.49 5.16
N LEU A 37 -17.05 -9.01 4.33
CA LEU A 37 -15.87 -8.29 3.84
C LEU A 37 -16.19 -6.88 3.30
N PRO A 38 -17.24 -6.67 2.47
CA PRO A 38 -17.55 -5.34 1.95
C PRO A 38 -17.86 -4.31 3.03
N SER A 39 -18.61 -4.69 4.07
CA SER A 39 -18.95 -3.79 5.18
C SER A 39 -17.73 -3.46 6.03
N GLU A 40 -16.90 -4.43 6.33
CA GLU A 40 -15.67 -4.21 7.09
C GLU A 40 -14.69 -3.31 6.33
N LEU A 41 -14.53 -3.49 5.02
CA LEU A 41 -13.73 -2.61 4.17
C LEU A 41 -14.33 -1.18 4.10
N ALA A 42 -15.66 -1.05 4.11
CA ALA A 42 -16.30 0.26 4.17
C ALA A 42 -16.04 0.99 5.49
N VAL A 43 -16.02 0.26 6.62
CA VAL A 43 -15.65 0.81 7.93
C VAL A 43 -14.19 1.26 7.92
N LEU A 44 -13.29 0.43 7.41
CA LEU A 44 -11.87 0.75 7.30
C LEU A 44 -11.63 2.03 6.49
N ARG A 45 -12.30 2.16 5.33
CA ARG A 45 -12.26 3.36 4.50
C ARG A 45 -12.83 4.59 5.20
N LYS A 46 -13.95 4.46 5.92
CA LYS A 46 -14.56 5.55 6.68
C LYS A 46 -13.60 6.05 7.77
N THR A 47 -12.93 5.15 8.46
CA THR A 47 -11.89 5.48 9.45
C THR A 47 -10.75 6.27 8.80
N ALA A 48 -10.25 5.82 7.65
CA ALA A 48 -9.21 6.52 6.91
C ALA A 48 -9.62 7.96 6.53
N THR A 49 -10.83 8.14 6.01
CA THR A 49 -11.35 9.46 5.62
C THR A 49 -11.51 10.41 6.82
N ALA A 50 -11.78 9.85 8.00
CA ALA A 50 -11.84 10.64 9.24
C ALA A 50 -10.45 11.04 9.75
N LEU A 51 -9.40 10.26 9.45
CA LEU A 51 -8.02 10.54 9.84
C LEU A 51 -7.36 11.59 8.96
N ASP A 52 -7.72 11.68 7.70
CA ASP A 52 -7.11 12.60 6.74
C ASP A 52 -8.19 13.29 5.89
N SER A 53 -8.35 14.60 6.10
CA SER A 53 -9.31 15.45 5.38
C SER A 53 -8.93 15.66 3.91
N GLY A 54 -7.69 15.38 3.51
CA GLY A 54 -7.21 15.41 2.12
C GLY A 54 -7.76 14.26 1.25
N GLY A 55 -8.54 13.37 1.86
CA GLY A 55 -9.11 12.20 1.22
C GLY A 55 -8.14 11.03 1.19
N LEU A 56 -8.63 9.90 0.71
CA LEU A 56 -7.86 8.67 0.65
C LEU A 56 -7.20 8.54 -0.73
N ARG A 57 -5.88 8.41 -0.76
CA ARG A 57 -5.07 8.01 -1.91
C ARG A 57 -4.15 6.88 -1.47
N SER A 58 -4.30 5.71 -2.07
CA SER A 58 -3.57 4.53 -1.60
C SER A 58 -2.43 4.09 -2.53
N LEU A 59 -1.33 3.68 -1.91
CA LEU A 59 -0.30 2.85 -2.48
C LEU A 59 -0.71 1.39 -2.29
N LEU A 60 -0.77 0.60 -3.35
CA LEU A 60 -1.03 -0.83 -3.26
C LEU A 60 0.26 -1.58 -2.94
N LEU A 61 0.28 -2.25 -1.81
CA LEU A 61 1.41 -3.07 -1.39
C LEU A 61 1.16 -4.51 -1.80
N ILE A 62 1.94 -4.96 -2.79
CA ILE A 62 1.86 -6.32 -3.32
C ILE A 62 2.58 -7.27 -2.36
N PRO A 63 2.00 -8.43 -2.02
CA PRO A 63 2.63 -9.38 -1.10
C PRO A 63 3.90 -10.00 -1.69
N ASP A 64 4.91 -10.19 -0.85
CA ASP A 64 6.20 -10.78 -1.25
C ASP A 64 6.06 -12.13 -1.95
N ALA A 65 5.05 -12.93 -1.60
CA ALA A 65 4.78 -14.21 -2.25
C ALA A 65 4.44 -14.09 -3.74
N GLN A 66 4.04 -12.91 -4.21
CA GLN A 66 3.73 -12.62 -5.61
C GLN A 66 4.90 -11.99 -6.36
N ILE A 67 6.04 -11.78 -5.69
CA ILE A 67 7.17 -11.07 -6.26
C ILE A 67 8.36 -12.02 -6.44
N LYS A 68 8.97 -11.98 -7.61
CA LYS A 68 10.22 -12.63 -7.89
C LYS A 68 11.38 -11.69 -7.57
N TYR A 69 12.18 -12.06 -6.58
CA TYR A 69 13.42 -11.37 -6.27
C TYR A 69 14.63 -12.08 -6.86
N LEU A 70 15.56 -11.33 -7.43
CA LEU A 70 16.84 -11.80 -7.96
C LEU A 70 17.95 -10.83 -7.54
N THR A 71 19.16 -11.34 -7.42
CA THR A 71 20.39 -10.54 -7.33
C THR A 71 21.33 -10.96 -8.45
N ILE A 72 21.82 -10.00 -9.20
CA ILE A 72 22.74 -10.22 -10.35
C ILE A 72 23.99 -9.36 -10.22
N ASP A 73 25.11 -9.86 -10.72
CA ASP A 73 26.37 -9.11 -10.75
C ASP A 73 26.40 -8.21 -11.99
N THR A 74 26.62 -6.92 -11.77
CA THR A 74 26.61 -5.88 -12.82
C THR A 74 27.72 -4.85 -12.56
N PRO A 75 28.99 -5.28 -12.50
CA PRO A 75 30.10 -4.38 -12.18
C PRO A 75 30.22 -3.25 -13.20
N GLY A 76 30.29 -2.01 -12.71
CA GLY A 76 30.46 -0.82 -13.54
C GLY A 76 29.25 -0.45 -14.43
N ALA A 77 28.13 -1.17 -14.29
CA ALA A 77 26.94 -0.90 -15.08
C ALA A 77 26.20 0.37 -14.62
N ASP A 78 25.80 1.20 -15.56
CA ASP A 78 24.86 2.30 -15.31
C ASP A 78 23.42 1.78 -15.12
N ARG A 79 22.48 2.68 -14.84
CA ARG A 79 21.08 2.33 -14.59
C ARG A 79 20.44 1.60 -15.77
N ALA A 80 20.73 2.01 -17.01
CA ALA A 80 20.14 1.41 -18.22
C ALA A 80 20.70 0.00 -18.44
N ALA A 81 22.00 -0.19 -18.28
CA ALA A 81 22.67 -1.50 -18.38
C ALA A 81 22.19 -2.46 -17.28
N ARG A 82 22.01 -1.99 -16.03
CA ARG A 82 21.45 -2.78 -14.92
C ARG A 82 20.03 -3.25 -15.25
N ARG A 83 19.21 -2.34 -15.79
CA ARG A 83 17.83 -2.70 -16.17
C ARG A 83 17.78 -3.70 -17.33
N ALA A 84 18.66 -3.57 -18.32
CA ALA A 84 18.78 -4.55 -19.41
C ALA A 84 19.24 -5.91 -18.91
N ALA A 85 20.24 -5.96 -18.01
CA ALA A 85 20.71 -7.18 -17.39
C ALA A 85 19.63 -7.84 -16.53
N ALA A 86 18.83 -7.07 -15.80
CA ALA A 86 17.69 -7.55 -15.04
C ALA A 86 16.63 -8.19 -15.95
N ALA A 87 16.28 -7.55 -17.06
CA ALA A 87 15.36 -8.11 -18.04
C ALA A 87 15.87 -9.47 -18.60
N ALA A 88 17.15 -9.55 -18.95
CA ALA A 88 17.76 -10.79 -19.41
C ALA A 88 17.77 -11.90 -18.33
N ALA A 89 18.00 -11.53 -17.05
CA ALA A 89 17.97 -12.49 -15.95
C ALA A 89 16.56 -12.98 -15.59
N LEU A 90 15.54 -12.21 -15.94
CA LEU A 90 14.14 -12.61 -15.73
C LEU A 90 13.64 -13.62 -16.81
N GLU A 91 14.32 -13.72 -17.95
CA GLU A 91 14.00 -14.70 -18.99
C GLU A 91 14.09 -16.13 -18.41
N GLY A 92 12.95 -16.84 -18.40
CA GLY A 92 12.86 -18.20 -17.85
C GLY A 92 12.96 -18.31 -16.31
N ALA A 93 13.12 -17.19 -15.58
CA ALA A 93 13.15 -17.20 -14.11
C ALA A 93 11.75 -17.24 -13.48
N THR A 94 10.72 -16.99 -14.28
CA THR A 94 9.30 -17.07 -13.93
C THR A 94 8.53 -17.79 -15.05
N PRO A 95 7.31 -18.27 -14.81
CA PRO A 95 6.47 -18.83 -15.87
C PRO A 95 5.95 -17.77 -16.87
N TYR A 96 6.15 -16.49 -16.60
CA TYR A 96 5.70 -15.38 -17.43
C TYR A 96 6.79 -14.92 -18.39
N ALA A 97 6.41 -14.46 -19.59
CA ALA A 97 7.32 -13.74 -20.47
C ALA A 97 7.72 -12.40 -19.83
N VAL A 98 8.93 -11.91 -20.10
CA VAL A 98 9.41 -10.62 -19.52
C VAL A 98 8.49 -9.45 -19.89
N ALA A 99 7.85 -9.49 -21.06
CA ALA A 99 6.86 -8.49 -21.49
C ALA A 99 5.61 -8.42 -20.60
N ASP A 100 5.27 -9.53 -19.91
CA ASP A 100 4.14 -9.65 -19.01
C ASP A 100 4.53 -9.36 -17.54
N LEU A 101 5.80 -9.01 -17.31
CA LEU A 101 6.30 -8.60 -16.01
C LEU A 101 6.43 -7.08 -15.92
N VAL A 102 6.27 -6.58 -14.72
CA VAL A 102 6.71 -5.25 -14.31
C VAL A 102 7.81 -5.45 -13.27
N PHE A 103 8.93 -4.74 -13.41
CA PHE A 103 10.04 -4.91 -12.47
C PHE A 103 10.73 -3.59 -12.16
N ASP A 104 11.32 -3.54 -10.98
CA ASP A 104 12.19 -2.47 -10.53
C ASP A 104 13.56 -3.01 -10.12
N VAL A 105 14.56 -2.13 -10.08
CA VAL A 105 15.94 -2.48 -9.77
C VAL A 105 16.53 -1.50 -8.78
N SER A 106 17.27 -2.00 -7.80
CA SER A 106 18.14 -1.21 -6.94
C SER A 106 19.60 -1.63 -7.10
N ALA A 107 20.50 -0.66 -6.96
CA ALA A 107 21.95 -0.88 -7.10
C ALA A 107 22.61 -0.97 -5.73
N ASP A 108 23.44 -1.99 -5.53
CA ASP A 108 24.30 -2.12 -4.37
C ASP A 108 25.72 -2.46 -4.83
N GLY A 109 26.57 -1.47 -4.92
CA GLY A 109 27.94 -1.61 -5.43
C GLY A 109 27.98 -2.26 -6.82
N THR A 110 28.55 -3.46 -6.90
CA THR A 110 28.66 -4.25 -8.14
C THR A 110 27.42 -5.12 -8.39
N GLN A 111 26.46 -5.15 -7.47
CA GLN A 111 25.26 -5.95 -7.59
C GLN A 111 24.04 -5.11 -7.98
N THR A 112 23.07 -5.78 -8.57
CA THR A 112 21.74 -5.22 -8.84
C THR A 112 20.72 -6.19 -8.26
N HIS A 113 19.88 -5.65 -7.37
CA HIS A 113 18.72 -6.35 -6.83
C HIS A 113 17.51 -6.05 -7.71
N VAL A 114 16.76 -7.09 -8.06
CA VAL A 114 15.61 -7.03 -8.96
C VAL A 114 14.39 -7.51 -8.20
N ALA A 115 13.29 -6.77 -8.32
CA ALA A 115 11.97 -7.18 -7.86
C ALA A 115 11.03 -7.17 -9.05
N ALA A 116 10.38 -8.30 -9.37
CA ALA A 116 9.49 -8.44 -10.52
C ALA A 116 8.16 -9.05 -10.11
N VAL A 117 7.08 -8.57 -10.71
CA VAL A 117 5.71 -9.01 -10.49
C VAL A 117 4.99 -9.19 -11.82
N ALA A 118 4.06 -10.14 -11.90
CA ALA A 118 3.21 -10.30 -13.08
C ALA A 118 2.27 -9.09 -13.22
N ARG A 119 2.09 -8.62 -14.44
CA ARG A 119 1.16 -7.52 -14.77
C ARG A 119 -0.26 -7.86 -14.35
N GLU A 120 -0.68 -9.11 -14.54
CA GLU A 120 -1.97 -9.63 -14.12
C GLU A 120 -2.20 -9.44 -12.61
N THR A 121 -1.19 -9.74 -11.78
CA THR A 121 -1.27 -9.53 -10.32
C THR A 121 -1.52 -8.06 -9.97
N LEU A 122 -0.87 -7.12 -10.68
CA LEU A 122 -1.11 -5.69 -10.48
C LEU A 122 -2.52 -5.30 -10.89
N GLU A 123 -3.02 -5.81 -12.01
CA GLU A 123 -4.37 -5.53 -12.51
C GLU A 123 -5.45 -6.06 -11.55
N GLU A 124 -5.27 -7.25 -10.99
CA GLU A 124 -6.17 -7.82 -9.97
C GLU A 124 -6.19 -6.98 -8.69
N ALA A 125 -5.00 -6.60 -8.20
CA ALA A 125 -4.87 -5.74 -7.02
C ALA A 125 -5.54 -4.37 -7.22
N GLU A 126 -5.36 -3.76 -8.39
CA GLU A 126 -6.00 -2.49 -8.75
C GLU A 126 -7.52 -2.64 -8.84
N ALA A 127 -8.02 -3.67 -9.53
CA ALA A 127 -9.45 -3.92 -9.68
C ALA A 127 -10.13 -4.06 -8.30
N PHE A 128 -9.53 -4.82 -7.40
CA PHE A 128 -10.01 -4.96 -6.03
C PHE A 128 -10.07 -3.61 -5.30
N ALA A 129 -8.99 -2.84 -5.35
CA ALA A 129 -8.91 -1.56 -4.64
C ALA A 129 -9.87 -0.51 -5.23
N VAL A 130 -10.11 -0.51 -6.53
CA VAL A 130 -11.08 0.36 -7.22
C VAL A 130 -12.51 -0.04 -6.84
N GLU A 131 -12.85 -1.32 -6.89
CA GLU A 131 -14.17 -1.85 -6.49
C GLU A 131 -14.53 -1.42 -5.07
N HIS A 132 -13.58 -1.53 -4.15
CA HIS A 132 -13.76 -1.16 -2.75
C HIS A 132 -13.44 0.32 -2.45
N ARG A 133 -13.22 1.17 -3.47
CA ARG A 133 -13.05 2.63 -3.38
C ARG A 133 -11.88 3.07 -2.49
N PHE A 134 -10.74 2.38 -2.57
CA PHE A 134 -9.51 2.77 -1.89
C PHE A 134 -8.64 3.74 -2.70
N HIS A 135 -9.10 4.17 -3.86
CA HIS A 135 -8.46 5.18 -4.72
C HIS A 135 -6.96 4.91 -4.93
N PRO A 136 -6.61 3.76 -5.54
CA PRO A 136 -5.22 3.38 -5.71
C PRO A 136 -4.53 4.27 -6.74
N VAL A 137 -3.30 4.71 -6.45
CA VAL A 137 -2.52 5.58 -7.35
C VAL A 137 -1.20 4.98 -7.79
N SER A 138 -0.65 3.99 -7.06
CA SER A 138 0.60 3.32 -7.43
C SER A 138 0.74 1.95 -6.77
N PHE A 139 1.76 1.20 -7.21
CA PHE A 139 2.11 -0.11 -6.68
C PHE A 139 3.52 -0.13 -6.12
N ALA A 140 3.72 -0.85 -5.01
CA ALA A 140 5.02 -1.11 -4.41
C ALA A 140 5.07 -2.48 -3.75
N ALA A 141 6.24 -2.86 -3.24
CA ALA A 141 6.43 -3.98 -2.35
C ALA A 141 7.19 -3.57 -1.08
N ALA A 142 7.14 -4.41 -0.06
CA ALA A 142 7.94 -4.27 1.16
C ALA A 142 8.80 -5.52 1.33
N PRO A 143 10.00 -5.56 0.73
CA PRO A 143 10.87 -6.74 0.73
C PRO A 143 11.48 -6.96 2.12
N ALA A 144 10.77 -7.70 2.98
CA ALA A 144 11.18 -7.91 4.37
C ALA A 144 12.47 -8.74 4.52
N ALA A 145 12.74 -9.65 3.56
CA ALA A 145 13.85 -10.59 3.62
C ALA A 145 14.82 -10.47 2.42
N HIS A 146 14.63 -9.49 1.55
CA HIS A 146 15.41 -9.34 0.31
C HIS A 146 16.23 -8.05 0.32
N PRO A 147 17.47 -8.09 -0.18
CA PRO A 147 18.34 -6.93 -0.22
C PRO A 147 17.91 -5.98 -1.35
N PHE A 148 16.90 -5.14 -1.10
CA PHE A 148 16.45 -4.11 -2.02
C PHE A 148 16.47 -2.77 -1.26
N ASP A 149 17.08 -1.74 -1.86
CA ASP A 149 17.14 -0.42 -1.23
C ASP A 149 15.80 0.29 -1.41
N GLY A 150 15.14 0.59 -0.29
CA GLY A 150 13.81 1.20 -0.26
C GLY A 150 12.68 0.21 -0.58
N ALA A 151 11.63 0.73 -1.19
CA ALA A 151 10.46 -0.04 -1.63
C ALA A 151 10.47 -0.18 -3.16
N PRO A 152 10.48 -1.41 -3.72
CA PRO A 152 10.30 -1.61 -5.16
C PRO A 152 9.05 -0.89 -5.66
N HIS A 153 9.17 -0.15 -6.75
CA HIS A 153 8.09 0.63 -7.34
C HIS A 153 7.67 0.03 -8.69
N PHE A 154 6.42 -0.38 -8.81
CA PHE A 154 5.90 -1.02 -10.02
C PHE A 154 5.06 -0.10 -10.91
N GLY A 155 5.15 1.21 -10.68
CA GLY A 155 4.48 2.23 -11.49
C GLY A 155 3.17 2.75 -10.89
N ALA A 156 2.52 3.61 -11.67
CA ALA A 156 1.21 4.15 -11.34
C ALA A 156 0.10 3.16 -11.74
N THR A 157 -1.02 3.22 -11.04
CA THR A 157 -2.24 2.51 -11.43
C THR A 157 -2.89 3.15 -12.66
N LYS A 158 -3.78 2.46 -13.34
CA LYS A 158 -4.61 3.04 -14.41
C LYS A 158 -5.56 4.10 -13.83
N ALA A 159 -6.10 3.85 -12.64
CA ALA A 159 -6.98 4.77 -11.92
C ALA A 159 -6.29 6.09 -11.53
N ALA A 160 -4.97 6.11 -11.40
CA ALA A 160 -4.22 7.32 -11.07
C ALA A 160 -4.48 8.47 -12.04
N SER A 161 -4.69 8.18 -13.33
CA SER A 161 -4.98 9.21 -14.34
C SER A 161 -6.27 9.99 -14.10
N GLU A 162 -7.22 9.40 -13.37
CA GLU A 162 -8.49 10.03 -12.99
C GLU A 162 -8.46 10.66 -11.60
N LEU A 163 -7.51 10.23 -10.77
CA LEU A 163 -7.39 10.62 -9.36
C LEU A 163 -6.39 11.75 -9.14
N LEU A 164 -5.46 11.96 -10.06
CA LEU A 164 -4.40 12.97 -9.97
C LEU A 164 -4.75 14.20 -10.81
N GLU A 165 -4.23 15.35 -10.40
CA GLU A 165 -4.35 16.58 -11.18
C GLU A 165 -3.53 16.47 -12.49
N PRO A 166 -3.93 17.18 -13.55
CA PRO A 166 -3.19 17.19 -14.80
C PRO A 166 -1.72 17.59 -14.61
N GLY A 167 -0.80 16.70 -14.99
CA GLY A 167 0.65 16.91 -14.83
C GLY A 167 1.22 16.47 -13.49
N GLU A 168 0.38 16.03 -12.57
CA GLU A 168 0.84 15.43 -11.31
C GLU A 168 1.28 13.98 -11.54
N SER A 169 2.34 13.56 -10.85
CA SER A 169 2.83 12.18 -10.86
C SER A 169 2.99 11.64 -9.43
N VAL A 170 2.91 10.33 -9.29
CA VAL A 170 3.17 9.67 -8.01
C VAL A 170 4.67 9.55 -7.79
N GLU A 171 5.14 10.02 -6.65
CA GLU A 171 6.52 9.86 -6.22
C GLU A 171 6.74 8.45 -5.66
N PRO A 172 7.77 7.71 -6.14
CA PRO A 172 8.16 6.44 -5.55
C PRO A 172 8.46 6.57 -4.05
N GLU A 173 8.18 5.52 -3.30
CA GLU A 173 8.55 5.45 -1.89
C GLU A 173 10.04 5.14 -1.76
N ALA A 174 10.82 6.13 -1.31
CA ALA A 174 12.27 6.01 -1.19
C ALA A 174 12.70 5.17 0.03
N ALA A 175 11.86 5.08 1.05
CA ALA A 175 12.14 4.32 2.26
C ALA A 175 11.37 3.00 2.28
N ALA A 176 11.89 2.02 3.01
CA ALA A 176 11.16 0.79 3.25
C ALA A 176 9.81 1.06 3.97
N ILE A 177 8.76 0.38 3.53
CA ILE A 177 7.44 0.48 4.13
C ILE A 177 7.41 -0.40 5.38
N VAL A 178 7.57 0.23 6.54
CA VAL A 178 7.59 -0.47 7.83
C VAL A 178 6.46 0.05 8.72
N ILE A 179 5.73 -0.86 9.36
CA ILE A 179 4.69 -0.50 10.33
C ILE A 179 5.36 -0.12 11.63
N THR A 180 5.25 1.15 12.04
CA THR A 180 5.87 1.69 13.25
C THR A 180 4.93 1.77 14.45
N GLY A 181 3.67 1.39 14.30
CA GLY A 181 2.67 1.37 15.37
C GLY A 181 1.24 1.22 14.85
N VAL A 182 0.30 1.23 15.76
CA VAL A 182 -1.14 1.18 15.48
C VAL A 182 -1.73 2.56 15.76
N MET A 183 -2.68 3.01 14.94
CA MET A 183 -3.45 4.22 15.21
C MET A 183 -4.38 3.93 16.39
N SER A 184 -4.32 4.75 17.43
CA SER A 184 -5.39 4.77 18.42
C SER A 184 -6.65 5.31 17.76
N ALA A 185 -7.78 4.63 17.92
CA ALA A 185 -9.06 5.21 17.54
C ALA A 185 -9.17 6.59 18.19
N PRO A 186 -9.69 7.62 17.47
CA PRO A 186 -10.01 8.88 18.12
C PRO A 186 -10.95 8.55 19.28
N GLU A 187 -10.55 8.87 20.51
CA GLU A 187 -11.43 8.76 21.68
C GLU A 187 -12.67 9.58 21.34
N GLY A 188 -13.79 8.86 21.14
CA GLY A 188 -15.08 9.54 21.08
C GLY A 188 -15.26 10.37 22.35
N PRO A 189 -16.04 11.44 22.34
CA PRO A 189 -16.23 12.28 23.51
C PRO A 189 -16.56 11.37 24.70
N ILE A 190 -15.70 11.40 25.70
CA ILE A 190 -15.88 10.69 26.97
C ILE A 190 -17.24 11.16 27.48
N ALA A 191 -18.25 10.28 27.47
CA ALA A 191 -19.50 10.58 28.12
C ALA A 191 -19.15 10.90 29.57
N ASP A 192 -19.42 12.13 29.98
CA ASP A 192 -19.15 12.62 31.31
C ASP A 192 -19.92 11.74 32.31
N PRO A 193 -19.23 10.94 33.16
CA PRO A 193 -19.92 10.05 34.09
C PRO A 193 -20.73 10.80 35.13
N ASN A 194 -20.72 12.14 35.08
CA ASN A 194 -21.41 13.00 36.02
C ASN A 194 -22.52 13.85 35.38
N ALA A 195 -23.04 13.45 34.21
CA ALA A 195 -24.26 14.03 33.66
C ALA A 195 -25.43 13.63 34.58
N THR A 196 -25.72 14.48 35.56
CA THR A 196 -26.87 14.38 36.44
C THR A 196 -28.15 14.36 35.62
N ILE A 197 -28.85 13.25 35.62
CA ILE A 197 -30.18 13.14 35.05
C ILE A 197 -31.09 14.02 35.90
N ALA A 198 -31.41 15.21 35.36
CA ALA A 198 -32.49 16.04 35.94
C ALA A 198 -33.79 15.23 35.80
N GLY A 199 -34.30 14.74 36.92
CA GLY A 199 -35.58 14.06 37.00
C GLY A 199 -36.74 15.00 36.59
N PRO A 200 -37.87 14.45 36.12
CA PRO A 200 -39.01 15.24 35.72
C PRO A 200 -39.62 15.98 36.90
N ASP A 201 -39.78 17.27 36.72
CA ASP A 201 -40.43 18.19 37.64
C ASP A 201 -41.90 17.77 37.80
N VAL A 202 -42.32 17.39 39.03
CA VAL A 202 -43.70 17.07 39.37
C VAL A 202 -44.33 18.34 39.89
N PRO A 203 -45.41 18.87 39.29
CA PRO A 203 -46.06 20.07 39.81
C PRO A 203 -46.85 19.74 41.11
N PRO A 204 -46.87 20.65 42.10
CA PRO A 204 -47.62 20.44 43.32
C PRO A 204 -49.14 20.65 43.10
N THR A 205 -49.89 19.76 43.73
CA THR A 205 -51.34 19.79 43.83
C THR A 205 -51.77 20.89 44.80
#